data_0caffb5e032d065c80d6a16f0bb75145
#
_entry.id   0caffb5e032d065c80d6a16f0bb75145
#
_cell.length_a   1.000
_cell.length_b   1.000
_cell.length_c   1.000
_cell.angle_alpha   90.00
_cell.angle_beta   90.00
_cell.angle_gamma   90.00
#
_symmetry.space_group_name_H-M   'P 1'
#
loop_
_entity.id
_entity.type
_entity.pdbx_description
1 polymer ?
#
loop_
_entity_poly.entity_id
_entity_poly.type
_entity_poly.pdbx_seq_one_letter_code
_entity_poly.pdbx_strand_id
1 'polypeptide(L)'
;MQTVEPIRDRLLIEEMKRELRKTSERNYFLFVMGINTGLRISDLLPLQVRDVRNQTHIMLKETKTRKNKRFLLNAELRSIITDYIRDKKDDAYLFPSHKTDLPLQRVQAYKVLNQAAKTVGIQNFGTHSLRKTFGFWHYTMNRNVALLQDIFNHSSPEITLRYIGINQDIVDQSLEHFSL
;
A
#
# COMPACT_ATOMS: atom_id res chain seq x y z
N MET A 1 21.52 5.30 1.94
CA MET A 1 20.04 5.45 2.08
C MET A 1 19.52 4.15 2.67
N GLN A 2 18.92 4.16 3.85
CA GLN A 2 18.33 2.94 4.41
C GLN A 2 17.14 2.51 3.53
N THR A 3 17.17 1.28 3.07
CA THR A 3 16.09 0.70 2.27
C THR A 3 14.90 0.42 3.18
N VAL A 4 13.72 0.97 2.86
CA VAL A 4 12.50 0.66 3.61
C VAL A 4 12.06 -0.78 3.32
N GLU A 5 11.43 -1.44 4.32
CA GLU A 5 11.04 -2.84 4.26
C GLU A 5 9.52 -3.04 4.18
N PRO A 6 9.02 -4.18 3.66
CA PRO A 6 7.64 -4.58 3.79
C PRO A 6 7.31 -5.01 5.22
N ILE A 7 6.06 -4.92 5.62
CA ILE A 7 5.58 -5.58 6.85
C ILE A 7 5.30 -7.04 6.52
N ARG A 8 6.07 -7.95 7.12
CA ARG A 8 5.99 -9.40 6.87
C ARG A 8 5.18 -10.15 7.92
N ASP A 9 4.81 -9.50 9.00
CA ASP A 9 3.99 -10.05 10.09
C ASP A 9 2.57 -9.47 10.03
N ARG A 10 1.56 -10.34 10.01
CA ARG A 10 0.14 -9.94 10.02
C ARG A 10 -0.27 -9.27 11.33
N LEU A 11 0.32 -9.65 12.45
CA LEU A 11 0.03 -9.03 13.74
C LEU A 11 0.47 -7.56 13.72
N LEU A 12 1.65 -7.27 13.18
CA LEU A 12 2.13 -5.90 13.02
C LEU A 12 1.26 -5.07 12.06
N ILE A 13 0.67 -5.69 11.02
CA ILE A 13 -0.31 -5.01 10.16
C ILE A 13 -1.54 -4.59 10.97
N GLU A 14 -2.07 -5.48 11.81
CA GLU A 14 -3.24 -5.18 12.66
C GLU A 14 -2.91 -4.14 13.75
N GLU A 15 -1.70 -4.18 14.30
CA GLU A 15 -1.23 -3.14 15.25
C GLU A 15 -1.10 -1.78 14.57
N MET A 16 -0.55 -1.72 13.36
CA MET A 16 -0.51 -0.50 12.55
C MET A 16 -1.90 0.06 12.28
N LYS A 17 -2.86 -0.79 11.90
CA LYS A 17 -4.25 -0.38 11.70
C LYS A 17 -4.85 0.23 12.96
N ARG A 18 -4.68 -0.42 14.12
CA ARG A 18 -5.17 0.06 15.41
C ARG A 18 -4.54 1.40 15.79
N GLU A 19 -3.21 1.51 15.67
CA GLU A 19 -2.49 2.72 16.02
C GLU A 19 -2.87 3.92 15.14
N LEU A 20 -2.97 3.71 13.83
CA LEU A 20 -3.39 4.76 12.91
C LEU A 20 -4.84 5.20 13.15
N ARG A 21 -5.74 4.28 13.48
CA ARG A 21 -7.15 4.59 13.78
C ARG A 21 -7.29 5.46 15.03
N LYS A 22 -6.44 5.29 16.05
CA LYS A 22 -6.42 6.17 17.24
C LYS A 22 -6.14 7.62 16.87
N THR A 23 -5.35 7.86 15.82
CA THR A 23 -4.98 9.20 15.41
C THR A 23 -5.98 9.82 14.43
N SER A 24 -6.48 9.06 13.47
CA SER A 24 -7.44 9.51 12.45
C SER A 24 -7.93 8.37 11.57
N GLU A 25 -9.22 8.31 11.28
CA GLU A 25 -9.79 7.40 10.28
C GLU A 25 -9.16 7.60 8.88
N ARG A 26 -8.81 8.84 8.50
CA ARG A 26 -8.06 9.11 7.27
C ARG A 26 -6.72 8.38 7.24
N ASN A 27 -5.97 8.41 8.34
CA ASN A 27 -4.64 7.80 8.41
C ASN A 27 -4.74 6.27 8.35
N TYR A 28 -5.70 5.70 9.06
CA TYR A 28 -6.04 4.29 8.95
C TYR A 28 -6.42 3.91 7.52
N PHE A 29 -7.31 4.67 6.89
CA PHE A 29 -7.78 4.41 5.54
C PHE A 29 -6.64 4.51 4.51
N LEU A 30 -5.73 5.49 4.67
CA LEU A 30 -4.53 5.62 3.84
C LEU A 30 -3.66 4.36 3.88
N PHE A 31 -3.43 3.83 5.08
CA PHE A 31 -2.66 2.61 5.27
C PHE A 31 -3.35 1.41 4.61
N VAL A 32 -4.63 1.21 4.88
CA VAL A 32 -5.43 0.11 4.32
C VAL A 32 -5.45 0.17 2.79
N MET A 33 -5.72 1.34 2.20
CA MET A 33 -5.69 1.51 0.75
C MET A 33 -4.29 1.20 0.18
N GLY A 34 -3.23 1.68 0.83
CA GLY A 34 -1.86 1.47 0.36
C GLY A 34 -1.44 0.01 0.32
N ILE A 35 -1.73 -0.76 1.39
CA ILE A 35 -1.36 -2.18 1.47
C ILE A 35 -2.27 -3.13 0.68
N ASN A 36 -3.47 -2.68 0.26
CA ASN A 36 -4.41 -3.51 -0.50
C ASN A 36 -4.43 -3.20 -2.00
N THR A 37 -3.98 -2.01 -2.41
CA THR A 37 -3.90 -1.65 -3.84
C THR A 37 -2.49 -1.70 -4.38
N GLY A 38 -1.49 -1.54 -3.52
CA GLY A 38 -0.09 -1.42 -3.93
C GLY A 38 0.20 -0.18 -4.78
N LEU A 39 -0.69 0.82 -4.80
CA LEU A 39 -0.48 2.08 -5.51
C LEU A 39 0.75 2.82 -4.97
N ARG A 40 1.42 3.59 -5.83
CA ARG A 40 2.42 4.54 -5.35
C ARG A 40 1.74 5.62 -4.53
N ILE A 41 2.40 6.11 -3.50
CA ILE A 41 1.83 7.16 -2.66
C ILE A 41 1.43 8.42 -3.48
N SER A 42 2.19 8.74 -4.53
CA SER A 42 1.88 9.84 -5.44
C SER A 42 0.61 9.64 -6.26
N ASP A 43 0.21 8.40 -6.48
CA ASP A 43 -0.98 8.04 -7.24
C ASP A 43 -2.18 7.81 -6.30
N LEU A 44 -1.90 7.49 -5.04
CA LEU A 44 -2.91 7.25 -4.00
C LEU A 44 -3.45 8.56 -3.40
N LEU A 45 -2.57 9.50 -3.05
CA LEU A 45 -2.97 10.73 -2.33
C LEU A 45 -3.95 11.63 -3.08
N PRO A 46 -3.87 11.80 -4.42
CA PRO A 46 -4.80 12.67 -5.14
C PRO A 46 -6.17 12.04 -5.44
N LEU A 47 -6.42 10.79 -5.05
CA LEU A 47 -7.71 10.13 -5.28
C LEU A 47 -8.85 10.88 -4.58
N GLN A 48 -9.96 11.01 -5.31
CA GLN A 48 -11.21 11.59 -4.83
C GLN A 48 -12.26 10.51 -4.57
N VAL A 49 -13.31 10.87 -3.86
CA VAL A 49 -14.42 9.97 -3.53
C VAL A 49 -15.04 9.39 -4.80
N ARG A 50 -15.24 10.19 -5.86
CA ARG A 50 -15.76 9.74 -7.15
C ARG A 50 -14.96 8.64 -7.82
N ASP A 51 -13.66 8.54 -7.53
CA ASP A 51 -12.78 7.52 -8.13
C ASP A 51 -13.00 6.13 -7.53
N VAL A 52 -13.70 6.05 -6.40
CA VAL A 52 -13.95 4.79 -5.68
C VAL A 52 -15.43 4.52 -5.36
N ARG A 53 -16.29 5.55 -5.36
CA ARG A 53 -17.71 5.42 -5.04
C ARG A 53 -18.41 4.54 -6.08
N ASN A 54 -19.00 3.44 -5.60
CA ASN A 54 -19.68 2.45 -6.44
C ASN A 54 -18.80 1.86 -7.56
N GLN A 55 -17.48 1.95 -7.42
CA GLN A 55 -16.53 1.40 -8.37
C GLN A 55 -16.08 0.00 -7.97
N THR A 56 -15.85 -0.85 -8.96
CA THR A 56 -15.18 -2.15 -8.77
C THR A 56 -13.68 -2.04 -9.02
N HIS A 57 -13.23 -0.96 -9.64
CA HIS A 57 -11.83 -0.71 -9.97
C HIS A 57 -11.49 0.77 -9.83
N ILE A 58 -10.28 1.05 -9.41
CA ILE A 58 -9.66 2.38 -9.56
C ILE A 58 -9.05 2.45 -10.95
N MET A 59 -9.45 3.47 -11.71
CA MET A 59 -8.87 3.79 -13.02
C MET A 59 -7.97 5.01 -12.86
N LEU A 60 -6.69 4.87 -13.14
CA LEU A 60 -5.77 6.00 -13.03
C LEU A 60 -4.67 5.96 -14.10
N LYS A 61 -4.12 7.13 -14.37
CA LYS A 61 -2.90 7.28 -15.15
C LYS A 61 -1.73 7.45 -14.19
N GLU A 62 -0.85 6.46 -14.13
CA GLU A 62 0.30 6.51 -13.21
C GLU A 62 1.16 7.75 -13.46
N THR A 63 1.44 8.51 -12.42
CA THR A 63 2.25 9.74 -12.48
C THR A 63 3.64 9.48 -13.06
N LYS A 64 4.29 8.39 -12.65
CA LYS A 64 5.67 8.07 -13.04
C LYS A 64 5.77 7.51 -14.46
N THR A 65 4.87 6.61 -14.86
CA THR A 65 4.99 5.84 -16.10
C THR A 65 4.09 6.38 -17.21
N ARG A 66 3.14 7.27 -16.87
CA ARG A 66 2.09 7.80 -17.77
C ARG A 66 1.15 6.74 -18.36
N LYS A 67 1.24 5.48 -17.92
CA LYS A 67 0.38 4.38 -18.38
C LYS A 67 -0.96 4.40 -17.66
N ASN A 68 -2.02 4.08 -18.37
CA ASN A 68 -3.32 3.83 -17.77
C ASN A 68 -3.29 2.49 -17.06
N LYS A 69 -3.77 2.47 -15.82
CA LYS A 69 -3.88 1.25 -15.01
C LYS A 69 -5.25 1.11 -14.39
N ARG A 70 -5.63 -0.14 -14.22
CA ARG A 70 -6.86 -0.56 -13.57
C ARG A 70 -6.50 -1.44 -12.37
N PHE A 71 -6.97 -1.04 -11.18
CA PHE A 71 -6.74 -1.77 -9.93
C PHE A 71 -8.08 -2.26 -9.39
N LEU A 72 -8.21 -3.57 -9.20
CA LEU A 72 -9.40 -4.17 -8.62
C LEU A 72 -9.55 -3.75 -7.16
N LEU A 73 -10.75 -3.34 -6.79
CA LEU A 73 -11.19 -3.20 -5.40
C LEU A 73 -11.97 -4.48 -5.03
N ASN A 74 -11.35 -5.35 -4.23
CA ASN A 74 -12.02 -6.56 -3.78
C ASN A 74 -13.23 -6.23 -2.86
N ALA A 75 -14.06 -7.22 -2.56
CA ALA A 75 -15.29 -7.01 -1.80
C ALA A 75 -15.05 -6.41 -0.41
N GLU A 76 -14.04 -6.88 0.31
CA GLU A 76 -13.68 -6.39 1.64
C GLU A 76 -13.24 -4.92 1.58
N LEU A 77 -12.35 -4.58 0.64
CA LEU A 77 -11.89 -3.21 0.48
C LEU A 77 -13.02 -2.26 0.08
N ARG A 78 -13.96 -2.72 -0.79
CA ARG A 78 -15.15 -1.93 -1.14
C ARG A 78 -16.06 -1.65 0.05
N SER A 79 -16.22 -2.61 0.97
CA SER A 79 -16.97 -2.37 2.21
C SER A 79 -16.32 -1.29 3.06
N ILE A 80 -15.00 -1.38 3.27
CA ILE A 80 -14.24 -0.36 4.03
C ILE A 80 -14.33 1.02 3.36
N ILE A 81 -14.23 1.06 2.03
CA ILE A 81 -14.38 2.31 1.25
C ILE A 81 -15.78 2.90 1.47
N THR A 82 -16.84 2.09 1.34
CA THR A 82 -18.23 2.53 1.48
C THR A 82 -18.46 3.17 2.85
N ASP A 83 -17.98 2.55 3.91
CA ASP A 83 -18.09 3.10 5.27
C ASP A 83 -17.31 4.41 5.42
N TYR A 84 -16.09 4.47 4.89
CA TYR A 84 -15.24 5.65 5.01
C TYR A 84 -15.78 6.87 4.25
N ILE A 85 -16.43 6.66 3.08
CA ILE A 85 -16.90 7.77 2.22
C ILE A 85 -18.37 8.13 2.42
N ARG A 86 -19.09 7.49 3.36
CA ARG A 86 -20.55 7.57 3.51
C ARG A 86 -21.09 9.01 3.42
N ASP A 87 -20.48 9.92 4.17
CA ASP A 87 -20.92 11.30 4.29
C ASP A 87 -20.04 12.31 3.50
N LYS A 88 -19.22 11.79 2.56
CA LYS A 88 -18.30 12.63 1.80
C LYS A 88 -18.87 12.97 0.43
N LYS A 89 -18.60 14.18 -0.07
CA LYS A 89 -18.93 14.60 -1.44
C LYS A 89 -18.02 13.92 -2.46
N ASP A 90 -18.49 13.78 -3.69
CA ASP A 90 -17.77 13.08 -4.77
C ASP A 90 -16.45 13.76 -5.17
N ASP A 91 -16.38 15.08 -5.07
CA ASP A 91 -15.20 15.89 -5.35
C ASP A 91 -14.20 15.98 -4.19
N ALA A 92 -14.59 15.50 -3.00
CA ALA A 92 -13.69 15.49 -1.85
C ALA A 92 -12.53 14.51 -2.05
N TYR A 93 -11.34 14.90 -1.61
CA TYR A 93 -10.18 13.98 -1.59
C TYR A 93 -10.39 12.88 -0.55
N LEU A 94 -9.93 11.66 -0.86
CA LEU A 94 -9.93 10.55 0.11
C LEU A 94 -9.01 10.84 1.29
N PHE A 95 -7.93 11.58 1.05
CA PHE A 95 -6.90 11.89 2.03
C PHE A 95 -6.68 13.41 2.12
N PRO A 96 -7.67 14.17 2.64
CA PRO A 96 -7.55 15.62 2.71
C PRO A 96 -6.50 16.05 3.73
N SER A 97 -5.86 17.19 3.50
CA SER A 97 -5.05 17.86 4.50
C SER A 97 -5.95 18.39 5.62
N HIS A 98 -5.44 18.42 6.86
CA HIS A 98 -6.17 19.07 7.97
C HIS A 98 -6.16 20.60 7.90
N LYS A 99 -5.29 21.17 7.08
CA LYS A 99 -5.06 22.63 7.02
C LYS A 99 -5.65 23.27 5.76
N THR A 100 -5.95 22.47 4.75
CA THR A 100 -6.39 22.98 3.43
C THR A 100 -7.34 21.95 2.81
N ASP A 101 -8.13 22.37 1.80
CA ASP A 101 -8.97 21.47 1.01
C ASP A 101 -8.18 20.63 -0.01
N LEU A 102 -6.84 20.72 0.02
CA LEU A 102 -5.94 19.99 -0.86
C LEU A 102 -5.63 18.59 -0.30
N PRO A 103 -5.16 17.66 -1.14
CA PRO A 103 -4.77 16.34 -0.65
C PRO A 103 -3.56 16.42 0.29
N LEU A 104 -3.47 15.43 1.17
CA LEU A 104 -2.32 15.23 2.05
C LEU A 104 -1.02 15.18 1.24
N GLN A 105 -0.01 15.92 1.66
CA GLN A 105 1.28 15.89 0.99
C GLN A 105 2.08 14.64 1.37
N ARG A 106 2.93 14.17 0.45
CA ARG A 106 3.79 13.00 0.64
C ARG A 106 4.61 13.05 1.93
N VAL A 107 5.17 14.21 2.27
CA VAL A 107 5.96 14.38 3.50
C VAL A 107 5.11 14.18 4.75
N GLN A 108 3.87 14.66 4.74
CA GLN A 108 2.94 14.49 5.87
C GLN A 108 2.46 13.02 5.98
N ALA A 109 2.16 12.39 4.85
CA ALA A 109 1.84 10.96 4.80
C ALA A 109 2.99 10.13 5.38
N TYR A 110 4.23 10.42 4.98
CA TYR A 110 5.41 9.78 5.55
C TYR A 110 5.50 9.96 7.07
N LYS A 111 5.36 11.19 7.57
CA LYS A 111 5.45 11.47 9.01
C LYS A 111 4.43 10.68 9.82
N VAL A 112 3.18 10.67 9.38
CA VAL A 112 2.08 9.97 10.05
C VAL A 112 2.31 8.45 10.08
N LEU A 113 2.64 7.87 8.92
CA LEU A 113 2.87 6.44 8.80
C LEU A 113 4.12 5.99 9.56
N ASN A 114 5.20 6.76 9.48
CA ASN A 114 6.45 6.46 10.17
C ASN A 114 6.30 6.57 11.70
N GLN A 115 5.53 7.55 12.20
CA GLN A 115 5.26 7.68 13.62
C GLN A 115 4.50 6.45 14.14
N ALA A 116 3.44 6.03 13.47
CA ALA A 116 2.69 4.82 13.85
C ALA A 116 3.59 3.57 13.81
N ALA A 117 4.41 3.43 12.78
CA ALA A 117 5.35 2.31 12.65
C ALA A 117 6.33 2.24 13.83
N LYS A 118 6.89 3.38 14.25
CA LYS A 118 7.77 3.46 15.43
C LYS A 118 7.05 3.05 16.71
N THR A 119 5.79 3.48 16.89
CA THR A 119 5.00 3.13 18.07
C THR A 119 4.77 1.63 18.18
N VAL A 120 4.58 0.93 17.07
CA VAL A 120 4.40 -0.52 17.04
C VAL A 120 5.70 -1.31 16.84
N GLY A 121 6.86 -0.65 16.95
CA GLY A 121 8.18 -1.31 16.89
C GLY A 121 8.68 -1.63 15.48
N ILE A 122 8.01 -1.15 14.42
CA ILE A 122 8.47 -1.38 13.04
C ILE A 122 9.58 -0.39 12.69
N GLN A 123 10.75 -0.92 12.34
CA GLN A 123 11.89 -0.12 11.87
C GLN A 123 11.86 0.05 10.34
N ASN A 124 12.60 1.04 9.83
CA ASN A 124 12.80 1.28 8.39
C ASN A 124 11.50 1.36 7.58
N PHE A 125 10.46 1.97 8.14
CA PHE A 125 9.17 2.13 7.48
C PHE A 125 9.06 3.48 6.75
N GLY A 126 8.46 3.47 5.57
CA GLY A 126 8.18 4.67 4.78
C GLY A 126 7.02 4.47 3.82
N THR A 127 6.72 5.48 3.01
CA THR A 127 5.60 5.42 2.06
C THR A 127 5.71 4.29 1.04
N HIS A 128 6.94 3.88 0.68
CA HIS A 128 7.16 2.72 -0.18
C HIS A 128 6.91 1.37 0.53
N SER A 129 6.94 1.33 1.86
CA SER A 129 6.64 0.12 2.62
C SER A 129 5.21 -0.37 2.39
N LEU A 130 4.25 0.53 2.16
CA LEU A 130 2.88 0.15 1.81
C LEU A 130 2.85 -0.73 0.56
N ARG A 131 3.47 -0.26 -0.52
CA ARG A 131 3.53 -0.97 -1.80
C ARG A 131 4.39 -2.23 -1.72
N LYS A 132 5.47 -2.21 -0.94
CA LYS A 132 6.29 -3.39 -0.67
C LYS A 132 5.50 -4.45 0.13
N THR A 133 4.71 -4.03 1.12
CA THR A 133 3.85 -4.92 1.91
C THR A 133 2.79 -5.59 1.02
N PHE A 134 2.10 -4.83 0.17
CA PHE A 134 1.20 -5.40 -0.85
C PHE A 134 1.94 -6.45 -1.68
N GLY A 135 3.09 -6.11 -2.24
CA GLY A 135 3.83 -7.01 -3.12
C GLY A 135 4.32 -8.28 -2.42
N PHE A 136 4.83 -8.14 -1.20
CA PHE A 136 5.28 -9.28 -0.40
C PHE A 136 4.14 -10.27 -0.15
N TRP A 137 2.98 -9.78 0.33
CA TRP A 137 1.83 -10.64 0.61
C TRP A 137 1.19 -11.19 -0.66
N HIS A 138 1.10 -10.41 -1.73
CA HIS A 138 0.61 -10.89 -3.02
C HIS A 138 1.49 -12.04 -3.55
N TYR A 139 2.81 -11.89 -3.49
CA TYR A 139 3.74 -12.93 -3.91
C TYR A 139 3.65 -14.16 -2.99
N THR A 140 3.58 -13.96 -1.67
CA THR A 140 3.46 -15.05 -0.70
C THR A 140 2.22 -15.90 -0.95
N MET A 141 1.10 -15.28 -1.31
CA MET A 141 -0.17 -15.97 -1.55
C MET A 141 -0.24 -16.63 -2.94
N ASN A 142 0.28 -15.98 -3.97
CA ASN A 142 0.08 -16.42 -5.36
C ASN A 142 1.31 -17.10 -5.96
N ARG A 143 2.51 -16.90 -5.41
CA ARG A 143 3.80 -17.42 -5.91
C ARG A 143 4.08 -17.10 -7.38
N ASN A 144 3.44 -16.08 -7.93
CA ASN A 144 3.56 -15.69 -9.32
C ASN A 144 4.20 -14.30 -9.41
N VAL A 145 5.51 -14.28 -9.67
CA VAL A 145 6.27 -13.03 -9.80
C VAL A 145 5.94 -12.29 -11.09
N ALA A 146 5.55 -12.98 -12.17
CA ALA A 146 5.22 -12.33 -13.44
C ALA A 146 3.98 -11.45 -13.30
N LEU A 147 2.92 -11.92 -12.62
CA LEU A 147 1.75 -11.09 -12.30
C LEU A 147 2.13 -9.86 -11.47
N LEU A 148 2.98 -10.04 -10.46
CA LEU A 148 3.40 -8.93 -9.62
C LEU A 148 4.29 -7.93 -10.37
N GLN A 149 5.15 -8.42 -11.28
CA GLN A 149 5.94 -7.61 -12.18
C GLN A 149 5.05 -6.70 -13.03
N ASP A 150 3.98 -7.25 -13.60
CA ASP A 150 3.00 -6.49 -14.40
C ASP A 150 2.26 -5.46 -13.55
N ILE A 151 1.79 -5.84 -12.34
CA ILE A 151 1.13 -4.93 -11.40
C ILE A 151 2.05 -3.76 -11.06
N PHE A 152 3.34 -4.02 -10.85
CA PHE A 152 4.31 -3.00 -10.49
C PHE A 152 4.92 -2.27 -11.70
N ASN A 153 4.72 -2.80 -12.90
CA ASN A 153 5.36 -2.31 -14.12
C ASN A 153 6.89 -2.27 -13.97
N HIS A 154 7.45 -3.36 -13.47
CA HIS A 154 8.89 -3.56 -13.38
C HIS A 154 9.43 -4.20 -14.66
N SER A 155 10.70 -3.94 -14.98
CA SER A 155 11.34 -4.43 -16.18
C SER A 155 11.77 -5.89 -16.10
N SER A 156 11.88 -6.47 -14.89
CA SER A 156 12.21 -7.88 -14.72
C SER A 156 11.67 -8.49 -13.43
N PRO A 157 11.53 -9.84 -13.37
CA PRO A 157 11.18 -10.58 -12.16
C PRO A 157 12.15 -10.31 -11.01
N GLU A 158 13.47 -10.26 -11.28
CA GLU A 158 14.51 -10.07 -10.27
C GLU A 158 14.37 -8.71 -9.58
N ILE A 159 14.05 -7.66 -10.35
CA ILE A 159 13.76 -6.33 -9.80
C ILE A 159 12.54 -6.41 -8.87
N THR A 160 11.53 -7.16 -9.26
CA THR A 160 10.30 -7.33 -8.49
C THR A 160 10.58 -8.04 -7.17
N LEU A 161 11.28 -9.18 -7.20
CA LEU A 161 11.65 -9.94 -6.01
C LEU A 161 12.50 -9.12 -5.04
N ARG A 162 13.55 -8.47 -5.56
CA ARG A 162 14.39 -7.55 -4.77
C ARG A 162 13.56 -6.41 -4.16
N TYR A 163 12.62 -5.85 -4.92
CA TYR A 163 11.78 -4.74 -4.45
C TYR A 163 10.92 -5.14 -3.25
N ILE A 164 10.35 -6.34 -3.24
CA ILE A 164 9.53 -6.86 -2.14
C ILE A 164 10.34 -7.50 -1.01
N GLY A 165 11.66 -7.48 -1.10
CA GLY A 165 12.57 -8.01 -0.08
C GLY A 165 12.72 -9.52 -0.11
N ILE A 166 12.46 -10.16 -1.25
CA ILE A 166 12.87 -11.54 -1.50
C ILE A 166 14.29 -11.48 -2.05
N ASN A 167 15.25 -11.78 -1.21
CA ASN A 167 16.67 -11.77 -1.49
C ASN A 167 17.25 -13.19 -1.42
N GLN A 168 18.55 -13.33 -1.64
CA GLN A 168 19.25 -14.61 -1.62
C GLN A 168 19.09 -15.34 -0.28
N ASP A 169 19.09 -14.63 0.84
CA ASP A 169 18.93 -15.24 2.17
C ASP A 169 17.61 -15.99 2.30
N ILE A 170 16.52 -15.47 1.70
CA ILE A 170 15.21 -16.16 1.69
C ILE A 170 15.24 -17.38 0.76
N VAL A 171 15.97 -17.29 -0.35
CA VAL A 171 16.19 -18.43 -1.24
C VAL A 171 16.98 -19.53 -0.50
N ASP A 172 18.04 -19.16 0.17
CA ASP A 172 18.88 -20.09 0.93
C ASP A 172 18.08 -20.76 2.06
N GLN A 173 17.29 -19.99 2.82
CA GLN A 173 16.36 -20.55 3.81
C GLN A 173 15.37 -21.55 3.22
N SER A 174 14.89 -21.31 1.98
CA SER A 174 13.98 -22.26 1.32
C SER A 174 14.61 -23.60 0.99
N LEU A 175 15.93 -23.62 0.86
CA LEU A 175 16.72 -24.84 0.57
C LEU A 175 17.19 -25.57 1.83
N GLU A 176 17.20 -24.90 2.98
CA GLU A 176 17.72 -25.46 4.24
C GLU A 176 17.01 -26.74 4.69
N HIS A 177 15.73 -26.89 4.32
CA HIS A 177 14.92 -28.07 4.62
C HIS A 177 14.48 -28.84 3.37
N PHE A 178 15.09 -28.52 2.21
CA PHE A 178 14.80 -29.21 0.96
C PHE A 178 15.71 -30.41 0.80
N SER A 179 15.10 -31.60 0.81
CA SER A 179 15.76 -32.90 0.52
C SER A 179 14.80 -33.78 -0.26
N LEU A 180 15.29 -34.44 -1.30
CA LEU A 180 14.55 -35.43 -2.08
C LEU A 180 14.83 -36.83 -1.56
#